data_e8ca6f71e5601e9443559503afbceee7
#
_entry.id   e8ca6f71e5601e9443559503afbceee7
#
_cell.length_a   1.000
_cell.length_b   1.000
_cell.length_c   1.000
_cell.angle_alpha   90.00
_cell.angle_beta   90.00
_cell.angle_gamma   90.00
#
_symmetry.space_group_name_H-M   'P 1'
#
loop_
_entity.id
_entity.type
_entity.pdbx_description
1 polymer ?
#
loop_
_entity_poly.entity_id
_entity_poly.type
_entity_poly.pdbx_seq_one_letter_code
_entity_poly.pdbx_strand_id
1 'polypeptide(L)'
;METQFTMVETTSKKKTKLAVRPFIDPNMANMGLEEYGLSLYDGVRHHEQLACLENNGVVRYLTGLNEFAPEIKLLPTEEKEARVRQIRETIADLEKELAANILDPEDKDFWNQVKLLKPDNSEFWNKIEIKCGNEPLFLDLTNPFDRIKLSAIEAGGFSIVAKSYEDARSRPVAPKFYLDKEEETSMIRTEYKKLRNKALSELQKLFDKNSTKLFYIAKIVDGNSAQYRKSTPLDVIYENMDIYINGDGAEGNKERAAKSFMDAANLDMESLKIKSIVRDSSFFKYIINKADGYIYHAKSGSLLGRNVSDVVEHLKNPLHEDILNELNSSVEKIWNS
;
A
#
# COMPACT_ATOMS: atom_id res chain seq x y z
N MET A 1 13.17 -31.75 -41.38
CA MET A 1 13.87 -30.48 -41.10
C MET A 1 12.96 -29.65 -40.22
N GLU A 2 13.13 -29.79 -38.93
CA GLU A 2 12.41 -28.99 -37.95
C GLU A 2 13.19 -27.70 -37.69
N THR A 3 12.57 -26.56 -38.01
CA THR A 3 13.11 -25.25 -37.76
C THR A 3 12.86 -24.90 -36.30
N GLN A 4 13.87 -25.04 -35.47
CA GLN A 4 13.87 -24.52 -34.10
C GLN A 4 13.88 -23.00 -34.15
N PHE A 5 12.77 -22.37 -33.75
CA PHE A 5 12.73 -20.97 -33.45
C PHE A 5 13.38 -20.75 -32.08
N THR A 6 14.62 -20.27 -32.06
CA THR A 6 15.27 -19.75 -30.88
C THR A 6 14.64 -18.41 -30.59
N MET A 7 13.83 -18.34 -29.51
CA MET A 7 13.43 -17.08 -28.94
C MET A 7 14.68 -16.37 -28.39
N VAL A 8 15.11 -15.32 -29.07
CA VAL A 8 16.08 -14.37 -28.53
C VAL A 8 15.34 -13.59 -27.44
N GLU A 9 15.60 -13.91 -26.18
CA GLU A 9 15.23 -13.05 -25.06
C GLU A 9 16.01 -11.76 -25.18
N THR A 10 15.42 -10.77 -25.84
CA THR A 10 15.83 -9.39 -25.69
C THR A 10 15.52 -8.96 -24.27
N THR A 11 16.51 -9.06 -23.39
CA THR A 11 16.52 -8.35 -22.10
C THR A 11 16.51 -6.86 -22.40
N SER A 12 15.34 -6.33 -22.70
CA SER A 12 15.05 -4.92 -22.69
C SER A 12 15.32 -4.45 -21.26
N LYS A 13 16.43 -3.75 -21.03
CA LYS A 13 16.65 -2.99 -19.79
C LYS A 13 15.45 -2.05 -19.66
N LYS A 14 14.51 -2.39 -18.80
CA LYS A 14 13.36 -1.54 -18.51
C LYS A 14 13.90 -0.21 -18.03
N LYS A 15 13.72 0.82 -18.84
CA LYS A 15 14.00 2.19 -18.43
C LYS A 15 12.95 2.55 -17.40
N THR A 16 13.31 2.50 -16.13
CA THR A 16 12.44 2.90 -15.05
C THR A 16 12.37 4.42 -15.06
N LYS A 17 11.32 4.97 -15.64
CA LYS A 17 11.01 6.39 -15.62
C LYS A 17 10.18 6.69 -14.40
N LEU A 18 10.61 7.68 -13.63
CA LEU A 18 9.90 8.20 -12.48
C LEU A 18 9.53 9.65 -12.77
N ALA A 19 8.33 10.05 -12.41
CA ALA A 19 7.90 11.42 -12.54
C ALA A 19 7.58 12.04 -11.18
N VAL A 20 7.97 13.30 -10.97
CA VAL A 20 7.51 14.13 -9.86
C VAL A 20 6.38 14.99 -10.42
N ARG A 21 5.15 14.76 -9.95
CA ARG A 21 3.95 15.46 -10.44
C ARG A 21 3.39 16.41 -9.40
N PRO A 22 2.80 17.53 -9.80
CA PRO A 22 2.05 18.40 -8.90
C PRO A 22 0.84 17.63 -8.34
N PHE A 23 0.54 17.84 -7.06
CA PHE A 23 -0.61 17.27 -6.39
C PHE A 23 -1.72 18.30 -6.29
N ILE A 24 -2.88 17.98 -6.85
CA ILE A 24 -4.11 18.77 -6.74
C ILE A 24 -5.03 17.98 -5.80
N ASP A 25 -5.41 18.58 -4.68
CA ASP A 25 -6.35 17.95 -3.75
C ASP A 25 -7.74 17.82 -4.44
N PRO A 26 -8.26 16.58 -4.60
CA PRO A 26 -9.56 16.35 -5.22
C PRO A 26 -10.71 17.08 -4.52
N ASN A 27 -10.58 17.33 -3.21
CA ASN A 27 -11.61 18.08 -2.46
C ASN A 27 -11.62 19.55 -2.84
N MET A 28 -10.47 20.14 -3.16
CA MET A 28 -10.38 21.52 -3.64
C MET A 28 -10.87 21.66 -5.09
N ALA A 29 -10.60 20.69 -5.96
CA ALA A 29 -11.14 20.66 -7.32
C ALA A 29 -12.68 20.68 -7.33
N ASN A 30 -13.30 19.88 -6.43
CA ASN A 30 -14.76 19.83 -6.29
C ASN A 30 -15.38 21.12 -5.71
N MET A 31 -14.60 22.02 -5.14
CA MET A 31 -15.07 23.30 -4.61
C MET A 31 -15.15 24.41 -5.68
N GLY A 32 -14.93 24.10 -6.95
CA GLY A 32 -14.93 25.10 -8.04
C GLY A 32 -13.71 26.03 -8.00
N LEU A 33 -12.68 25.66 -7.28
CA LEU A 33 -11.42 26.40 -7.21
C LEU A 33 -10.51 26.16 -8.43
N GLU A 34 -11.00 25.47 -9.45
CA GLU A 34 -10.27 25.30 -10.71
C GLU A 34 -9.94 26.65 -11.38
N GLU A 35 -10.82 27.64 -11.26
CA GLU A 35 -10.55 29.01 -11.69
C GLU A 35 -9.45 29.69 -10.87
N TYR A 36 -9.27 29.30 -9.62
CA TYR A 36 -8.20 29.76 -8.73
C TYR A 36 -6.98 28.83 -8.74
N GLY A 37 -7.01 27.75 -9.50
CA GLY A 37 -5.93 26.76 -9.62
C GLY A 37 -4.59 27.39 -10.01
N LEU A 38 -4.63 28.44 -10.83
CA LEU A 38 -3.44 29.21 -11.18
C LEU A 38 -2.78 29.87 -9.95
N SER A 39 -3.54 30.34 -8.97
CA SER A 39 -3.01 30.95 -7.76
C SER A 39 -2.43 29.93 -6.78
N LEU A 40 -3.00 28.72 -6.72
CA LEU A 40 -2.43 27.60 -5.97
C LEU A 40 -1.08 27.15 -6.59
N TYR A 41 -0.99 27.16 -7.91
CA TYR A 41 0.25 26.83 -8.62
C TYR A 41 1.28 27.98 -8.58
N ASP A 42 0.87 29.22 -8.54
CA ASP A 42 1.78 30.37 -8.35
C ASP A 42 2.54 30.31 -7.02
N GLY A 43 1.96 29.71 -5.97
CA GLY A 43 2.62 29.44 -4.70
C GLY A 43 3.60 28.26 -4.75
N VAL A 44 3.60 27.47 -5.81
CA VAL A 44 4.42 26.26 -6.02
C VAL A 44 5.66 26.58 -6.84
N ARG A 45 6.07 27.85 -6.92
CA ARG A 45 7.28 28.23 -7.66
C ARG A 45 8.49 27.47 -7.13
N HIS A 46 9.08 26.71 -8.02
CA HIS A 46 10.43 26.16 -8.06
C HIS A 46 11.14 25.90 -6.72
N HIS A 47 11.29 24.63 -6.33
CA HIS A 47 12.40 24.25 -5.48
C HIS A 47 13.66 24.16 -6.33
N GLU A 48 14.38 25.27 -6.44
CA GLU A 48 15.60 25.36 -7.22
C GLU A 48 16.82 24.85 -6.44
N GLN A 49 16.74 24.86 -5.10
CA GLN A 49 17.86 24.49 -4.24
C GLN A 49 17.55 23.27 -3.38
N LEU A 50 18.56 22.45 -3.17
CA LEU A 50 18.48 21.34 -2.23
C LEU A 50 18.29 21.89 -0.81
N ALA A 51 17.45 21.21 -0.05
CA ALA A 51 17.32 21.49 1.37
C ALA A 51 18.67 21.28 2.05
N CYS A 52 19.06 22.21 2.90
CA CYS A 52 20.31 22.15 3.65
C CYS A 52 20.08 22.49 5.13
N LEU A 53 20.96 21.96 5.96
CA LEU A 53 21.06 22.29 7.38
C LEU A 53 22.35 23.08 7.60
N GLU A 54 22.24 24.27 8.17
CA GLU A 54 23.39 25.06 8.59
C GLU A 54 23.61 24.84 10.10
N ASN A 55 24.80 24.41 10.45
CA ASN A 55 25.23 24.26 11.84
C ASN A 55 26.65 24.79 12.02
N ASN A 56 26.81 25.82 12.84
CA ASN A 56 28.10 26.48 13.11
C ASN A 56 28.84 26.94 11.85
N GLY A 57 28.14 27.49 10.86
CA GLY A 57 28.72 27.96 9.60
C GLY A 57 29.06 26.87 8.60
N VAL A 58 28.76 25.61 8.90
CA VAL A 58 28.93 24.48 7.97
C VAL A 58 27.58 24.13 7.37
N VAL A 59 27.46 24.28 6.05
CA VAL A 59 26.27 23.90 5.30
C VAL A 59 26.36 22.42 4.96
N ARG A 60 25.32 21.65 5.31
CA ARG A 60 25.20 20.23 4.96
C ARG A 60 23.90 20.01 4.20
N TYR A 61 24.03 19.49 3.00
CA TYR A 61 22.87 19.22 2.14
C TYR A 61 22.14 17.93 2.56
N LEU A 62 20.80 17.97 2.50
CA LEU A 62 19.98 16.79 2.73
C LEU A 62 19.93 15.99 1.42
N THR A 63 20.84 15.07 1.28
CA THR A 63 21.08 14.34 0.02
C THR A 63 20.48 12.94 -0.01
N GLY A 64 20.06 12.40 1.14
CA GLY A 64 19.69 10.99 1.30
C GLY A 64 20.87 10.01 1.28
N LEU A 65 22.08 10.52 0.94
CA LEU A 65 23.30 9.75 0.82
C LEU A 65 24.25 9.99 2.01
N ASN A 66 23.72 10.46 3.14
CA ASN A 66 24.50 10.75 4.34
C ASN A 66 24.26 9.66 5.41
N GLU A 67 25.26 8.83 5.67
CA GLU A 67 25.21 7.79 6.70
C GLU A 67 25.07 8.34 8.13
N PHE A 68 25.40 9.62 8.34
CA PHE A 68 25.28 10.30 9.65
C PHE A 68 24.01 11.12 9.78
N ALA A 69 23.03 10.96 8.87
CA ALA A 69 21.78 11.69 8.93
C ALA A 69 21.05 11.44 10.26
N PRO A 70 20.38 12.47 10.84
CA PRO A 70 19.68 12.32 12.13
C PRO A 70 18.67 11.18 12.13
N GLU A 71 17.98 10.96 11.01
CA GLU A 71 16.98 9.90 10.83
C GLU A 71 17.59 8.50 11.02
N ILE A 72 18.81 8.30 10.50
CA ILE A 72 19.50 7.00 10.63
C ILE A 72 19.93 6.75 12.08
N LYS A 73 20.25 7.80 12.83
CA LYS A 73 20.64 7.68 14.24
C LYS A 73 19.51 7.19 15.13
N LEU A 74 18.26 7.45 14.73
CA LEU A 74 17.05 7.06 15.48
C LEU A 74 16.59 5.64 15.19
N LEU A 75 17.16 4.96 14.18
CA LEU A 75 16.80 3.58 13.83
C LEU A 75 17.36 2.57 14.85
N PRO A 76 16.68 1.42 15.05
CA PRO A 76 17.22 0.27 15.77
C PRO A 76 18.55 -0.18 15.17
N THR A 77 19.43 -0.78 15.98
CA THR A 77 20.83 -1.10 15.59
C THR A 77 20.92 -1.93 14.31
N GLU A 78 20.09 -2.95 14.17
CA GLU A 78 20.09 -3.84 12.99
C GLU A 78 19.65 -3.10 11.71
N GLU A 79 18.58 -2.32 11.79
CA GLU A 79 18.07 -1.52 10.67
C GLU A 79 19.05 -0.40 10.28
N LYS A 80 19.70 0.20 11.28
CA LYS A 80 20.72 1.23 11.09
C LYS A 80 21.92 0.68 10.33
N GLU A 81 22.46 -0.47 10.72
CA GLU A 81 23.60 -1.08 10.02
C GLU A 81 23.24 -1.46 8.57
N ALA A 82 22.05 -2.03 8.36
CA ALA A 82 21.57 -2.34 7.01
C ALA A 82 21.44 -1.08 6.16
N ARG A 83 20.88 0.01 6.70
CA ARG A 83 20.71 1.28 5.99
C ARG A 83 22.04 1.95 5.68
N VAL A 84 22.97 1.97 6.61
CA VAL A 84 24.32 2.50 6.40
C VAL A 84 25.04 1.72 5.30
N ARG A 85 24.96 0.40 5.31
CA ARG A 85 25.54 -0.44 4.25
C ARG A 85 24.94 -0.10 2.89
N GLN A 86 23.63 -0.03 2.79
CA GLN A 86 22.95 0.33 1.55
C GLN A 86 23.38 1.70 1.02
N ILE A 87 23.50 2.70 1.89
CA ILE A 87 23.94 4.05 1.51
C ILE A 87 25.38 4.00 0.98
N ARG A 88 26.29 3.29 1.64
CA ARG A 88 27.68 3.15 1.20
C ARG A 88 27.80 2.46 -0.15
N GLU A 89 27.03 1.40 -0.39
CA GLU A 89 26.95 0.71 -1.67
C GLU A 89 26.43 1.65 -2.76
N THR A 90 25.34 2.37 -2.48
CA THR A 90 24.77 3.34 -3.44
C THR A 90 25.76 4.46 -3.77
N ILE A 91 26.48 5.00 -2.79
CA ILE A 91 27.50 6.03 -3.02
C ILE A 91 28.61 5.47 -3.89
N ALA A 92 29.12 4.29 -3.58
CA ALA A 92 30.22 3.68 -4.34
C ALA A 92 29.83 3.42 -5.80
N ASP A 93 28.61 2.94 -6.05
CA ASP A 93 28.09 2.72 -7.40
C ASP A 93 27.92 4.04 -8.17
N LEU A 94 27.35 5.06 -7.53
CA LEU A 94 27.16 6.37 -8.14
C LEU A 94 28.50 7.06 -8.44
N GLU A 95 29.43 7.05 -7.51
CA GLU A 95 30.76 7.63 -7.72
C GLU A 95 31.51 6.92 -8.83
N LYS A 96 31.43 5.59 -8.93
CA LYS A 96 32.01 4.80 -10.02
C LYS A 96 31.39 5.15 -11.37
N GLU A 97 30.08 5.31 -11.45
CA GLU A 97 29.39 5.68 -12.69
C GLU A 97 29.73 7.14 -13.09
N LEU A 98 29.77 8.06 -12.13
CA LEU A 98 30.16 9.44 -12.38
C LEU A 98 31.60 9.52 -12.90
N ALA A 99 32.52 8.78 -12.29
CA ALA A 99 33.91 8.71 -12.73
C ALA A 99 34.08 8.11 -14.14
N ALA A 100 33.20 7.13 -14.49
CA ALA A 100 33.23 6.55 -15.84
C ALA A 100 32.81 7.52 -16.95
N ASN A 101 32.09 8.57 -16.64
CA ASN A 101 31.65 9.59 -17.58
C ASN A 101 32.68 10.74 -17.78
N ILE A 102 33.76 10.74 -17.00
CA ILE A 102 34.86 11.72 -17.13
C ILE A 102 35.78 11.23 -18.23
N LEU A 103 35.91 12.06 -19.27
CA LEU A 103 36.65 11.71 -20.48
C LEU A 103 38.17 11.85 -20.31
N ASP A 104 38.64 12.74 -19.43
CA ASP A 104 40.06 12.96 -19.20
C ASP A 104 40.64 11.98 -18.17
N PRO A 105 41.68 11.20 -18.51
CA PRO A 105 42.30 10.26 -17.58
C PRO A 105 42.94 10.92 -16.35
N GLU A 106 43.47 12.13 -16.47
CA GLU A 106 44.07 12.87 -15.35
C GLU A 106 43.00 13.36 -14.38
N ASP A 107 41.86 13.81 -14.91
CA ASP A 107 40.71 14.16 -14.09
C ASP A 107 40.08 12.93 -13.40
N LYS A 108 40.14 11.74 -14.02
CA LYS A 108 39.65 10.50 -13.41
C LYS A 108 40.35 10.18 -12.10
N ASP A 109 41.65 10.27 -12.05
CA ASP A 109 42.41 9.96 -10.84
C ASP A 109 42.17 10.99 -9.74
N PHE A 110 42.00 12.24 -10.10
CA PHE A 110 41.61 13.31 -9.19
C PHE A 110 40.22 13.05 -8.61
N TRP A 111 39.20 12.73 -9.44
CA TRP A 111 37.84 12.51 -9.02
C TRP A 111 37.67 11.21 -8.24
N ASN A 112 38.45 10.18 -8.48
CA ASN A 112 38.46 8.96 -7.66
C ASN A 112 38.97 9.23 -6.23
N GLN A 113 39.79 10.24 -6.01
CA GLN A 113 40.28 10.65 -4.68
C GLN A 113 39.31 11.60 -3.96
N VAL A 114 38.57 12.40 -4.72
CA VAL A 114 37.58 13.33 -4.18
C VAL A 114 36.22 12.63 -4.06
N LYS A 115 35.78 12.41 -2.84
CA LYS A 115 34.45 11.87 -2.58
C LYS A 115 33.40 12.93 -2.93
N LEU A 116 32.90 12.92 -4.15
CA LEU A 116 32.00 13.92 -4.72
C LEU A 116 30.69 14.03 -3.93
N LEU A 117 30.16 12.92 -3.49
CA LEU A 117 28.83 12.83 -2.85
C LEU A 117 28.84 13.08 -1.34
N LYS A 118 29.96 13.62 -0.79
CA LYS A 118 29.97 14.05 0.60
C LYS A 118 28.93 15.16 0.84
N PRO A 119 28.14 15.09 1.93
CA PRO A 119 27.10 16.07 2.22
C PRO A 119 27.58 17.52 2.42
N ASP A 120 28.84 17.71 2.70
CA ASP A 120 29.51 19.02 2.91
C ASP A 120 30.22 19.55 1.65
N ASN A 121 30.19 18.83 0.53
CA ASN A 121 30.75 19.27 -0.73
C ASN A 121 29.83 20.28 -1.44
N SER A 122 29.93 21.54 -1.06
CA SER A 122 29.11 22.62 -1.62
C SER A 122 29.34 22.86 -3.11
N GLU A 123 30.56 22.63 -3.62
CA GLU A 123 30.86 22.82 -5.05
C GLU A 123 30.08 21.85 -5.96
N PHE A 124 29.89 20.64 -5.49
CA PHE A 124 29.08 19.65 -6.20
C PHE A 124 27.59 19.91 -6.02
N TRP A 125 27.12 20.04 -4.77
CA TRP A 125 25.69 20.12 -4.46
C TRP A 125 25.03 21.41 -4.91
N ASN A 126 25.77 22.53 -4.97
CA ASN A 126 25.26 23.79 -5.53
C ASN A 126 24.93 23.70 -7.04
N LYS A 127 25.50 22.71 -7.74
CA LYS A 127 25.19 22.47 -9.16
C LYS A 127 23.99 21.56 -9.37
N ILE A 128 23.50 20.92 -8.32
CA ILE A 128 22.34 20.03 -8.41
C ILE A 128 21.06 20.85 -8.21
N GLU A 129 20.37 21.11 -9.31
CA GLU A 129 19.10 21.81 -9.33
C GLU A 129 17.94 20.83 -9.51
N ILE A 130 16.90 20.98 -8.68
CA ILE A 130 15.66 20.21 -8.77
C ILE A 130 14.53 21.20 -8.98
N LYS A 131 14.07 21.33 -10.23
CA LYS A 131 12.99 22.25 -10.60
C LYS A 131 11.66 21.46 -10.67
N CYS A 132 10.80 21.68 -9.69
CA CYS A 132 9.44 21.15 -9.68
C CYS A 132 8.47 22.30 -9.94
N GLY A 133 7.58 22.16 -10.92
CA GLY A 133 6.60 23.18 -11.32
C GLY A 133 5.27 22.54 -11.73
N ASN A 134 4.52 23.25 -12.56
CA ASN A 134 3.24 22.76 -13.11
C ASN A 134 3.44 21.56 -14.06
N GLU A 135 4.60 21.48 -14.69
CA GLU A 135 4.94 20.36 -15.56
C GLU A 135 5.60 19.23 -14.76
N PRO A 136 5.33 17.97 -15.12
CA PRO A 136 6.00 16.83 -14.48
C PRO A 136 7.51 16.87 -14.69
N LEU A 137 8.27 16.71 -13.61
CA LEU A 137 9.71 16.47 -13.69
C LEU A 137 9.95 14.98 -13.92
N PHE A 138 10.49 14.61 -15.07
CA PHE A 138 10.84 13.21 -15.38
C PHE A 138 12.28 12.92 -14.96
N LEU A 139 12.46 11.84 -14.21
CA LEU A 139 13.74 11.32 -13.79
C LEU A 139 13.98 9.97 -14.48
N ASP A 140 15.14 9.83 -15.14
CA ASP A 140 15.58 8.56 -15.73
C ASP A 140 16.54 7.88 -14.74
N LEU A 141 16.11 6.82 -14.11
CA LEU A 141 16.92 6.10 -13.10
C LEU A 141 18.15 5.38 -13.69
N THR A 142 18.29 5.38 -15.01
CA THR A 142 19.55 4.93 -15.66
C THR A 142 20.63 6.02 -15.59
N ASN A 143 20.25 7.28 -15.38
CA ASN A 143 21.16 8.41 -15.26
C ASN A 143 21.56 8.60 -13.79
N PRO A 144 22.87 8.57 -13.44
CA PRO A 144 23.33 8.76 -12.08
C PRO A 144 22.92 10.11 -11.47
N PHE A 145 22.87 11.18 -12.26
CA PHE A 145 22.40 12.49 -11.77
C PHE A 145 20.93 12.49 -11.38
N ASP A 146 20.07 11.79 -12.12
CA ASP A 146 18.64 11.71 -11.78
C ASP A 146 18.41 10.83 -10.56
N ARG A 147 19.23 9.79 -10.34
CA ARG A 147 19.22 9.01 -9.09
C ARG A 147 19.66 9.85 -7.89
N ILE A 148 20.66 10.71 -8.06
CA ILE A 148 21.08 11.66 -7.03
C ILE A 148 19.95 12.65 -6.71
N LYS A 149 19.28 13.19 -7.74
CA LYS A 149 18.12 14.07 -7.55
C LYS A 149 17.00 13.36 -6.80
N LEU A 150 16.69 12.11 -7.17
CA LEU A 150 15.67 11.31 -6.48
C LEU A 150 16.03 11.12 -4.99
N SER A 151 17.27 10.72 -4.68
CA SER A 151 17.73 10.57 -3.29
C SER A 151 17.59 11.86 -2.50
N ALA A 152 17.90 13.02 -3.12
CA ALA A 152 17.75 14.32 -2.49
C ALA A 152 16.28 14.72 -2.28
N ILE A 153 15.39 14.41 -3.23
CA ILE A 153 13.94 14.61 -3.08
C ILE A 153 13.41 13.79 -1.92
N GLU A 154 13.79 12.52 -1.83
CA GLU A 154 13.37 11.64 -0.73
C GLU A 154 13.90 12.11 0.62
N ALA A 155 15.11 12.66 0.68
CA ALA A 155 15.72 13.17 1.91
C ALA A 155 15.23 14.57 2.31
N GLY A 156 14.90 15.42 1.33
CA GLY A 156 14.45 16.81 1.54
C GLY A 156 13.11 16.90 2.28
N GLY A 157 12.58 15.77 2.63
CA GLY A 157 11.38 15.60 3.43
C GLY A 157 10.15 15.46 2.54
N PHE A 158 9.45 14.39 2.80
CA PHE A 158 8.15 14.12 2.21
C PHE A 158 7.07 15.17 2.54
N SER A 159 7.39 16.24 3.24
CA SER A 159 6.48 17.37 3.46
C SER A 159 6.11 18.09 2.16
N ILE A 160 7.04 18.13 1.19
CA ILE A 160 6.84 18.80 -0.10
C ILE A 160 6.45 17.79 -1.16
N VAL A 161 7.12 16.64 -1.18
CA VAL A 161 6.90 15.56 -2.16
C VAL A 161 6.45 14.30 -1.44
N ALA A 162 5.26 13.81 -1.74
CA ALA A 162 4.76 12.54 -1.21
C ALA A 162 5.37 11.34 -1.93
N LYS A 163 5.38 10.19 -1.27
CA LYS A 163 5.92 8.93 -1.84
C LYS A 163 5.08 8.38 -2.99
N SER A 164 3.77 8.65 -2.96
CA SER A 164 2.81 8.24 -3.98
C SER A 164 1.61 9.18 -3.98
N TYR A 165 0.72 9.05 -4.96
CA TYR A 165 -0.56 9.78 -4.99
C TYR A 165 -1.45 9.42 -3.79
N GLU A 166 -1.51 8.15 -3.39
CA GLU A 166 -2.29 7.71 -2.24
C GLU A 166 -1.72 8.25 -0.93
N ASP A 167 -0.38 8.27 -0.79
CA ASP A 167 0.28 8.91 0.35
C ASP A 167 -0.06 10.41 0.41
N ALA A 168 -0.03 11.11 -0.73
CA ALA A 168 -0.40 12.52 -0.82
C ALA A 168 -1.83 12.78 -0.33
N ARG A 169 -2.77 11.92 -0.74
CA ARG A 169 -4.19 12.04 -0.40
C ARG A 169 -4.50 11.72 1.07
N SER A 170 -3.73 10.82 1.67
CA SER A 170 -3.94 10.36 3.05
C SER A 170 -3.37 11.31 4.11
N ARG A 171 -2.55 12.27 3.71
CA ARG A 171 -1.88 13.18 4.65
C ARG A 171 -2.81 14.27 5.18
N PRO A 172 -2.70 14.63 6.47
CA PRO A 172 -3.48 15.73 7.04
C PRO A 172 -3.12 17.09 6.42
N VAL A 173 -1.88 17.24 5.94
CA VAL A 173 -1.43 18.42 5.19
C VAL A 173 -1.05 17.96 3.79
N ALA A 174 -1.72 18.49 2.79
CA ALA A 174 -1.50 18.15 1.39
C ALA A 174 -0.08 18.54 0.96
N PRO A 175 0.72 17.61 0.41
CA PRO A 175 2.02 17.92 -0.15
C PRO A 175 1.84 18.70 -1.47
N LYS A 176 2.88 19.37 -1.93
CA LYS A 176 2.83 20.09 -3.20
C LYS A 176 2.99 19.17 -4.41
N PHE A 177 3.71 18.08 -4.24
CA PHE A 177 4.04 17.12 -5.31
C PHE A 177 3.95 15.69 -4.80
N TYR A 178 3.95 14.74 -5.73
CA TYR A 178 4.07 13.32 -5.42
C TYR A 178 4.97 12.61 -6.44
N LEU A 179 5.59 11.52 -6.03
CA LEU A 179 6.35 10.63 -6.90
C LEU A 179 5.39 9.69 -7.62
N ASP A 180 5.34 9.79 -8.95
CA ASP A 180 4.56 8.89 -9.79
C ASP A 180 5.48 7.86 -10.43
N LYS A 181 5.46 6.65 -9.90
CA LYS A 181 6.13 5.48 -10.44
C LYS A 181 5.17 4.77 -11.38
N GLU A 182 5.03 5.28 -12.61
CA GLU A 182 4.05 4.79 -13.59
C GLU A 182 4.05 3.26 -13.75
N GLU A 183 5.22 2.62 -13.76
CA GLU A 183 5.31 1.16 -13.88
C GLU A 183 4.79 0.45 -12.63
N GLU A 184 5.20 0.86 -11.43
CA GLU A 184 4.72 0.26 -10.16
C GLU A 184 3.22 0.50 -9.99
N THR A 185 2.75 1.71 -10.24
CA THR A 185 1.33 2.07 -10.17
C THR A 185 0.51 1.28 -11.19
N SER A 186 1.03 1.10 -12.41
CA SER A 186 0.38 0.30 -13.45
C SER A 186 0.36 -1.19 -13.09
N MET A 187 1.42 -1.74 -12.51
CA MET A 187 1.47 -3.11 -12.02
C MET A 187 0.46 -3.33 -10.90
N ILE A 188 0.45 -2.48 -9.89
CA ILE A 188 -0.50 -2.55 -8.75
C ILE A 188 -1.94 -2.48 -9.25
N ARG A 189 -2.25 -1.51 -10.13
CA ARG A 189 -3.58 -1.39 -10.76
C ARG A 189 -3.96 -2.64 -11.56
N THR A 190 -3.01 -3.24 -12.26
CA THR A 190 -3.25 -4.44 -13.04
C THR A 190 -3.47 -5.66 -12.15
N GLU A 191 -2.69 -5.83 -11.08
CA GLU A 191 -2.88 -6.88 -10.10
C GLU A 191 -4.23 -6.77 -9.39
N TYR A 192 -4.59 -5.55 -8.98
CA TYR A 192 -5.91 -5.30 -8.43
C TYR A 192 -7.04 -5.66 -9.41
N LYS A 193 -6.95 -5.22 -10.67
CA LYS A 193 -7.94 -5.58 -11.69
C LYS A 193 -8.05 -7.09 -11.90
N LYS A 194 -6.91 -7.81 -11.89
CA LYS A 194 -6.90 -9.29 -11.98
C LYS A 194 -7.57 -9.92 -10.76
N LEU A 195 -7.26 -9.44 -9.55
CA LEU A 195 -7.87 -9.94 -8.31
C LEU A 195 -9.38 -9.69 -8.29
N ARG A 196 -9.82 -8.50 -8.65
CA ARG A 196 -11.25 -8.14 -8.78
C ARG A 196 -11.97 -9.01 -9.78
N ASN A 197 -11.42 -9.17 -10.98
CA ASN A 197 -12.03 -10.01 -12.01
C ASN A 197 -12.11 -11.48 -11.58
N LYS A 198 -11.10 -11.97 -10.85
CA LYS A 198 -11.13 -13.31 -10.24
C LYS A 198 -12.23 -13.44 -9.20
N ALA A 199 -12.40 -12.43 -8.34
CA ALA A 199 -13.45 -12.40 -7.33
C ALA A 199 -14.86 -12.37 -7.96
N LEU A 200 -15.08 -11.56 -8.99
CA LEU A 200 -16.35 -11.53 -9.74
C LEU A 200 -16.65 -12.84 -10.45
N SER A 201 -15.64 -13.47 -11.06
CA SER A 201 -15.79 -14.79 -11.68
C SER A 201 -16.14 -15.87 -10.65
N GLU A 202 -15.57 -15.80 -9.46
CA GLU A 202 -15.89 -16.74 -8.38
C GLU A 202 -17.28 -16.46 -7.80
N LEU A 203 -17.70 -15.20 -7.67
CA LEU A 203 -19.05 -14.81 -7.30
C LEU A 203 -20.08 -15.43 -8.25
N GLN A 204 -19.87 -15.32 -9.58
CA GLN A 204 -20.75 -15.92 -10.57
C GLN A 204 -20.83 -17.45 -10.44
N LYS A 205 -19.70 -18.12 -10.25
CA LYS A 205 -19.68 -19.58 -10.04
C LYS A 205 -20.43 -20.01 -8.79
N LEU A 206 -20.29 -19.24 -7.70
CA LEU A 206 -21.00 -19.53 -6.46
C LEU A 206 -22.50 -19.31 -6.60
N PHE A 207 -22.91 -18.28 -7.33
CA PHE A 207 -24.31 -18.02 -7.66
C PHE A 207 -24.93 -19.20 -8.44
N ASP A 208 -24.24 -19.68 -9.47
CA ASP A 208 -24.75 -20.73 -10.33
C ASP A 208 -24.74 -22.13 -9.69
N LYS A 209 -23.74 -22.43 -8.86
CA LYS A 209 -23.46 -23.79 -8.40
C LYS A 209 -23.61 -24.03 -6.90
N ASN A 210 -23.44 -22.99 -6.06
CA ASN A 210 -23.38 -23.15 -4.61
C ASN A 210 -23.91 -21.93 -3.86
N SER A 211 -25.22 -21.72 -3.96
CA SER A 211 -25.92 -20.62 -3.31
C SER A 211 -25.77 -20.63 -1.79
N THR A 212 -25.71 -21.81 -1.17
CA THR A 212 -25.49 -21.95 0.28
C THR A 212 -24.12 -21.41 0.70
N LYS A 213 -23.07 -21.68 -0.08
CA LYS A 213 -21.75 -21.15 0.18
C LYS A 213 -21.72 -19.63 0.04
N LEU A 214 -22.38 -19.11 -0.99
CA LEU A 214 -22.50 -17.67 -1.22
C LEU A 214 -23.20 -16.96 -0.06
N PHE A 215 -24.28 -17.55 0.48
CA PHE A 215 -24.95 -17.02 1.66
C PHE A 215 -24.02 -16.89 2.86
N TYR A 216 -23.22 -17.93 3.18
CA TYR A 216 -22.27 -17.86 4.30
C TYR A 216 -21.14 -16.86 4.05
N ILE A 217 -20.67 -16.73 2.82
CA ILE A 217 -19.66 -15.72 2.46
C ILE A 217 -20.23 -14.32 2.68
N ALA A 218 -21.43 -14.04 2.21
CA ALA A 218 -22.09 -12.75 2.42
C ALA A 218 -22.22 -12.42 3.91
N LYS A 219 -22.57 -13.41 4.73
CA LYS A 219 -22.61 -13.28 6.19
C LYS A 219 -21.28 -12.90 6.81
N ILE A 220 -20.15 -13.33 6.22
CA ILE A 220 -18.80 -13.09 6.77
C ILE A 220 -18.23 -11.76 6.30
N VAL A 221 -18.39 -11.40 5.03
CA VAL A 221 -17.70 -10.24 4.44
C VAL A 221 -18.48 -8.94 4.56
N ASP A 222 -19.80 -8.99 4.47
CA ASP A 222 -20.62 -7.79 4.58
C ASP A 222 -20.75 -7.31 6.03
N GLY A 223 -20.61 -5.99 6.24
CA GLY A 223 -20.80 -5.35 7.53
C GLY A 223 -22.21 -5.51 8.09
N ASN A 224 -23.21 -5.60 7.21
CA ASN A 224 -24.64 -5.75 7.53
C ASN A 224 -25.11 -7.20 7.43
N SER A 225 -24.30 -8.16 7.82
CA SER A 225 -24.63 -9.59 7.71
C SER A 225 -25.98 -10.00 8.33
N ALA A 226 -26.44 -9.25 9.33
CA ALA A 226 -27.74 -9.49 9.99
C ALA A 226 -28.94 -9.34 9.04
N GLN A 227 -28.82 -8.60 7.94
CA GLN A 227 -29.89 -8.44 6.94
C GLN A 227 -30.12 -9.72 6.11
N TYR A 228 -29.13 -10.60 5.99
CA TYR A 228 -29.25 -11.81 5.18
C TYR A 228 -29.95 -12.92 5.98
N ARG A 229 -31.11 -13.35 5.48
CA ARG A 229 -31.86 -14.47 5.97
C ARG A 229 -31.90 -15.57 4.93
N LYS A 230 -32.27 -16.77 5.30
CA LYS A 230 -32.45 -17.88 4.34
C LYS A 230 -33.56 -17.60 3.31
N SER A 231 -34.50 -16.72 3.66
CA SER A 231 -35.54 -16.21 2.76
C SER A 231 -35.09 -15.10 1.82
N THR A 232 -33.89 -14.53 2.00
CA THR A 232 -33.36 -13.46 1.14
C THR A 232 -33.15 -14.00 -0.28
N PRO A 233 -33.70 -13.35 -1.32
CA PRO A 233 -33.49 -13.78 -2.70
C PRO A 233 -31.98 -13.79 -3.05
N LEU A 234 -31.59 -14.83 -3.79
CA LEU A 234 -30.17 -15.01 -4.15
C LEU A 234 -29.63 -13.86 -4.99
N ASP A 235 -30.48 -13.28 -5.84
CA ASP A 235 -30.13 -12.11 -6.69
C ASP A 235 -29.74 -10.91 -5.83
N VAL A 236 -30.42 -10.67 -4.70
CA VAL A 236 -30.09 -9.58 -3.76
C VAL A 236 -28.72 -9.83 -3.11
N ILE A 237 -28.43 -11.08 -2.73
CA ILE A 237 -27.12 -11.43 -2.17
C ILE A 237 -26.03 -11.23 -3.23
N TYR A 238 -26.29 -11.62 -4.46
CA TYR A 238 -25.37 -11.45 -5.58
C TYR A 238 -25.06 -9.98 -5.83
N GLU A 239 -26.09 -9.13 -5.93
CA GLU A 239 -25.95 -7.69 -6.16
C GLU A 239 -25.15 -7.01 -5.03
N ASN A 240 -25.46 -7.32 -3.78
CA ASN A 240 -24.74 -6.79 -2.64
C ASN A 240 -23.26 -7.22 -2.63
N MET A 241 -22.96 -8.46 -3.02
CA MET A 241 -21.59 -8.95 -3.11
C MET A 241 -20.85 -8.35 -4.30
N ASP A 242 -21.51 -8.08 -5.41
CA ASP A 242 -20.95 -7.36 -6.54
C ASP A 242 -20.56 -5.92 -6.13
N ILE A 243 -21.47 -5.20 -5.46
CA ILE A 243 -21.19 -3.87 -4.91
C ILE A 243 -20.03 -3.92 -3.91
N TYR A 244 -20.02 -4.90 -3.01
CA TYR A 244 -18.92 -5.08 -2.04
C TYR A 244 -17.57 -5.29 -2.72
N ILE A 245 -17.46 -6.22 -3.68
CA ILE A 245 -16.22 -6.51 -4.42
C ILE A 245 -15.74 -5.26 -5.20
N ASN A 246 -16.67 -4.46 -5.72
CA ASN A 246 -16.36 -3.23 -6.42
C ASN A 246 -15.93 -2.10 -5.47
N GLY A 247 -16.13 -2.28 -4.17
CA GLY A 247 -15.66 -1.36 -3.11
C GLY A 247 -16.39 -0.04 -3.12
N ASP A 248 -17.55 0.03 -2.63
CA ASP A 248 -18.42 1.16 -2.23
C ASP A 248 -17.89 2.61 -2.50
N GLY A 249 -17.27 2.84 -3.65
CA GLY A 249 -16.74 4.14 -4.08
C GLY A 249 -15.41 4.60 -3.46
N ALA A 250 -14.96 4.01 -2.35
CA ALA A 250 -13.68 4.39 -1.72
C ALA A 250 -12.51 3.58 -2.27
N GLU A 251 -11.56 4.25 -2.95
CA GLU A 251 -10.43 3.57 -3.63
C GLU A 251 -9.60 2.66 -2.72
N GLY A 252 -9.36 3.04 -1.46
CA GLY A 252 -8.60 2.21 -0.51
C GLY A 252 -9.29 0.93 -0.04
N ASN A 253 -10.61 0.81 -0.24
CA ASN A 253 -11.39 -0.37 0.18
C ASN A 253 -11.50 -1.44 -0.90
N LYS A 254 -11.29 -1.09 -2.17
CA LYS A 254 -11.52 -1.99 -3.33
C LYS A 254 -10.64 -3.24 -3.30
N GLU A 255 -9.35 -3.06 -3.05
CA GLU A 255 -8.40 -4.19 -2.99
C GLU A 255 -8.68 -5.09 -1.79
N ARG A 256 -8.92 -4.46 -0.63
CA ARG A 256 -9.24 -5.16 0.61
C ARG A 256 -10.55 -5.95 0.48
N ALA A 257 -11.58 -5.37 -0.16
CA ALA A 257 -12.87 -6.02 -0.36
C ALA A 257 -12.75 -7.26 -1.26
N ALA A 258 -12.13 -7.13 -2.43
CA ALA A 258 -11.92 -8.25 -3.34
C ALA A 258 -11.07 -9.36 -2.70
N LYS A 259 -10.03 -9.00 -1.93
CA LYS A 259 -9.20 -9.95 -1.20
C LYS A 259 -10.00 -10.67 -0.11
N SER A 260 -10.76 -9.93 0.72
CA SER A 260 -11.57 -10.51 1.80
C SER A 260 -12.63 -11.48 1.26
N PHE A 261 -13.25 -11.14 0.10
CA PHE A 261 -14.17 -12.04 -0.57
C PHE A 261 -13.47 -13.32 -1.03
N MET A 262 -12.31 -13.22 -1.67
CA MET A 262 -11.54 -14.38 -2.12
C MET A 262 -11.04 -15.25 -0.97
N ASP A 263 -10.59 -14.64 0.12
CA ASP A 263 -10.17 -15.36 1.33
C ASP A 263 -11.35 -16.14 1.93
N ALA A 264 -12.53 -15.54 1.98
CA ALA A 264 -13.75 -16.25 2.41
C ALA A 264 -14.14 -17.36 1.42
N ALA A 265 -14.09 -17.13 0.12
CA ALA A 265 -14.43 -18.13 -0.90
C ALA A 265 -13.51 -19.36 -0.89
N ASN A 266 -12.25 -19.20 -0.47
CA ASN A 266 -11.29 -20.29 -0.34
C ASN A 266 -11.47 -21.14 0.94
N LEU A 267 -12.30 -20.70 1.89
CA LEU A 267 -12.57 -21.50 3.08
C LEU A 267 -13.45 -22.71 2.78
N ASP A 268 -13.30 -23.76 3.57
CA ASP A 268 -14.19 -24.92 3.61
C ASP A 268 -15.57 -24.56 4.16
N MET A 269 -16.58 -25.33 3.81
CA MET A 269 -17.98 -25.09 4.21
C MET A 269 -18.20 -25.10 5.71
N GLU A 270 -17.51 -25.98 6.44
CA GLU A 270 -17.61 -26.08 7.89
C GLU A 270 -17.07 -24.80 8.56
N SER A 271 -15.87 -24.38 8.16
CA SER A 271 -15.28 -23.13 8.66
C SER A 271 -16.12 -21.90 8.34
N LEU A 272 -16.71 -21.84 7.13
CA LEU A 272 -17.63 -20.76 6.75
C LEU A 272 -18.87 -20.73 7.62
N LYS A 273 -19.48 -21.90 7.85
CA LYS A 273 -20.68 -22.04 8.70
C LYS A 273 -20.36 -21.57 10.14
N ILE A 274 -19.28 -22.06 10.74
CA ILE A 274 -18.88 -21.69 12.10
C ILE A 274 -18.57 -20.19 12.18
N LYS A 275 -17.82 -19.63 11.23
CA LYS A 275 -17.53 -18.19 11.20
C LYS A 275 -18.80 -17.34 11.09
N SER A 276 -19.77 -17.75 10.28
CA SER A 276 -21.04 -17.01 10.14
C SER A 276 -21.87 -17.07 11.41
N ILE A 277 -21.91 -18.24 12.11
CA ILE A 277 -22.57 -18.40 13.41
C ILE A 277 -21.90 -17.49 14.45
N VAL A 278 -20.55 -17.48 14.53
CA VAL A 278 -19.81 -16.65 15.49
C VAL A 278 -20.10 -15.17 15.25
N ARG A 279 -20.13 -14.73 13.98
CA ARG A 279 -20.39 -13.33 13.63
C ARG A 279 -21.80 -12.91 14.03
N ASP A 280 -22.80 -13.67 13.66
CA ASP A 280 -24.19 -13.35 14.01
C ASP A 280 -24.44 -13.50 15.52
N SER A 281 -23.81 -14.49 16.17
CA SER A 281 -23.86 -14.63 17.62
C SER A 281 -23.27 -13.43 18.35
N SER A 282 -22.22 -12.85 17.82
CA SER A 282 -21.64 -11.61 18.34
C SER A 282 -22.57 -10.41 18.12
N PHE A 283 -23.18 -10.30 16.94
CA PHE A 283 -24.14 -9.24 16.64
C PHE A 283 -25.38 -9.30 17.54
N PHE A 284 -25.94 -10.49 17.75
CA PHE A 284 -27.10 -10.70 18.58
C PHE A 284 -26.78 -10.88 20.07
N LYS A 285 -25.51 -10.64 20.47
CA LYS A 285 -25.03 -10.70 21.85
C LYS A 285 -25.16 -12.08 22.53
N TYR A 286 -25.19 -13.17 21.77
CA TYR A 286 -25.01 -14.53 22.30
C TYR A 286 -23.56 -14.81 22.65
N ILE A 287 -22.65 -14.06 22.04
CA ILE A 287 -21.22 -13.98 22.35
C ILE A 287 -20.91 -12.54 22.73
N ILE A 288 -20.20 -12.33 23.81
CA ILE A 288 -19.88 -11.01 24.37
C ILE A 288 -18.38 -10.84 24.57
N ASN A 289 -17.90 -9.64 24.27
CA ASN A 289 -16.54 -9.22 24.61
C ASN A 289 -16.57 -8.55 25.98
N LYS A 290 -15.74 -9.01 26.92
CA LYS A 290 -15.60 -8.37 28.22
C LYS A 290 -14.42 -7.39 28.24
N ALA A 291 -14.36 -6.58 29.27
CA ALA A 291 -13.32 -5.57 29.45
C ALA A 291 -11.90 -6.14 29.61
N ASP A 292 -11.79 -7.43 29.89
CA ASP A 292 -10.53 -8.19 29.96
C ASP A 292 -9.94 -8.54 28.58
N GLY A 293 -10.64 -8.19 27.49
CA GLY A 293 -10.22 -8.45 26.11
C GLY A 293 -10.50 -9.87 25.62
N TYR A 294 -11.26 -10.66 26.38
CA TYR A 294 -11.66 -12.01 26.01
C TYR A 294 -13.12 -12.10 25.58
N ILE A 295 -13.40 -13.12 24.77
CA ILE A 295 -14.70 -13.42 24.21
C ILE A 295 -15.33 -14.57 25.00
N TYR A 296 -16.58 -14.37 25.44
CA TYR A 296 -17.32 -15.31 26.28
C TYR A 296 -18.67 -15.69 25.66
N HIS A 297 -19.12 -16.91 25.92
CA HIS A 297 -20.49 -17.30 25.66
C HIS A 297 -21.40 -16.63 26.69
N ALA A 298 -22.41 -15.88 26.24
CA ALA A 298 -23.21 -15.01 27.11
C ALA A 298 -23.99 -15.78 28.17
N LYS A 299 -24.50 -16.97 27.84
CA LYS A 299 -25.36 -17.76 28.71
C LYS A 299 -24.60 -18.59 29.73
N SER A 300 -23.57 -19.34 29.30
CA SER A 300 -22.76 -20.19 30.18
C SER A 300 -21.62 -19.43 30.88
N GLY A 301 -21.24 -18.27 30.37
CA GLY A 301 -20.05 -17.57 30.86
C GLY A 301 -18.71 -18.23 30.48
N SER A 302 -18.76 -19.28 29.64
CA SER A 302 -17.56 -19.99 29.20
C SER A 302 -16.66 -19.10 28.36
N LEU A 303 -15.34 -19.16 28.57
CA LEU A 303 -14.34 -18.50 27.76
C LEU A 303 -14.25 -19.20 26.40
N LEU A 304 -14.35 -18.43 25.32
CA LEU A 304 -14.28 -18.95 23.94
C LEU A 304 -12.95 -18.61 23.26
N GLY A 305 -12.32 -17.47 23.56
CA GLY A 305 -11.06 -17.08 22.96
C GLY A 305 -10.73 -15.60 23.13
N ARG A 306 -9.64 -15.15 22.53
CA ARG A 306 -9.24 -13.74 22.49
C ARG A 306 -9.75 -12.99 21.26
N ASN A 307 -9.83 -13.69 20.15
CA ASN A 307 -10.22 -13.14 18.86
C ASN A 307 -11.18 -14.11 18.15
N VAL A 308 -11.77 -13.66 17.05
CA VAL A 308 -12.73 -14.46 16.28
C VAL A 308 -12.10 -15.77 15.77
N SER A 309 -10.82 -15.77 15.43
CA SER A 309 -10.12 -16.98 14.95
C SER A 309 -10.01 -18.03 16.04
N ASP A 310 -9.64 -17.62 17.26
CA ASP A 310 -9.55 -18.51 18.43
C ASP A 310 -10.92 -19.09 18.76
N VAL A 311 -11.99 -18.27 18.68
CA VAL A 311 -13.38 -18.73 18.90
C VAL A 311 -13.78 -19.79 17.88
N VAL A 312 -13.42 -19.60 16.61
CA VAL A 312 -13.70 -20.57 15.53
C VAL A 312 -12.95 -21.88 15.77
N GLU A 313 -11.68 -21.82 16.17
CA GLU A 313 -10.89 -23.02 16.51
C GLU A 313 -11.46 -23.74 17.74
N HIS A 314 -11.83 -22.97 18.76
CA HIS A 314 -12.45 -23.51 19.97
C HIS A 314 -13.74 -24.27 19.64
N LEU A 315 -14.61 -23.68 18.79
CA LEU A 315 -15.88 -24.28 18.38
C LEU A 315 -15.75 -25.43 17.37
N LYS A 316 -14.62 -25.56 16.69
CA LYS A 316 -14.31 -26.73 15.86
C LYS A 316 -13.95 -27.97 16.69
N ASN A 317 -13.55 -27.78 17.94
CA ASN A 317 -13.19 -28.90 18.79
C ASN A 317 -14.45 -29.67 19.20
N PRO A 318 -14.53 -31.00 18.99
CA PRO A 318 -15.68 -31.81 19.36
C PRO A 318 -16.07 -31.72 20.85
N LEU A 319 -15.12 -31.36 21.72
CA LEU A 319 -15.41 -31.17 23.15
C LEU A 319 -16.34 -30.00 23.45
N HIS A 320 -16.52 -29.09 22.50
CA HIS A 320 -17.36 -27.88 22.63
C HIS A 320 -18.57 -27.91 21.68
N GLU A 321 -18.94 -29.07 21.18
CA GLU A 321 -20.04 -29.26 20.25
C GLU A 321 -21.39 -28.79 20.85
N ASP A 322 -21.58 -28.95 22.14
CA ASP A 322 -22.79 -28.47 22.84
C ASP A 322 -22.95 -26.95 22.70
N ILE A 323 -21.86 -26.18 22.87
CA ILE A 323 -21.89 -24.72 22.74
C ILE A 323 -22.17 -24.35 21.29
N LEU A 324 -21.51 -25.02 20.34
CA LEU A 324 -21.73 -24.78 18.91
C LEU A 324 -23.17 -25.04 18.50
N ASN A 325 -23.76 -26.15 18.97
CA ASN A 325 -25.14 -26.52 18.71
C ASN A 325 -26.14 -25.52 19.31
N GLU A 326 -25.87 -25.03 20.52
CA GLU A 326 -26.69 -23.98 21.15
C GLU A 326 -26.65 -22.67 20.37
N LEU A 327 -25.46 -22.19 19.99
CA LEU A 327 -25.27 -21.00 19.17
C LEU A 327 -25.95 -21.16 17.80
N ASN A 328 -25.71 -22.30 17.15
CA ASN A 328 -26.33 -22.61 15.85
C ASN A 328 -27.84 -22.57 15.93
N SER A 329 -28.45 -23.22 16.93
CA SER A 329 -29.90 -23.24 17.13
C SER A 329 -30.50 -21.85 17.38
N SER A 330 -29.76 -20.99 18.08
CA SER A 330 -30.16 -19.61 18.37
C SER A 330 -30.13 -18.74 17.12
N VAL A 331 -29.06 -18.88 16.34
CA VAL A 331 -28.83 -18.11 15.10
C VAL A 331 -29.74 -18.61 13.98
N GLU A 332 -29.94 -19.93 13.85
CA GLU A 332 -30.84 -20.51 12.83
C GLU A 332 -32.29 -20.05 12.98
N LYS A 333 -32.79 -19.85 14.20
CA LYS A 333 -34.12 -19.27 14.41
C LYS A 333 -34.27 -17.90 13.77
N ILE A 334 -33.21 -17.10 13.84
CA ILE A 334 -33.19 -15.76 13.25
C ILE A 334 -33.05 -15.84 11.74
N TRP A 335 -32.20 -16.77 11.21
CA TRP A 335 -32.04 -16.95 9.78
C TRP A 335 -33.31 -17.46 9.08
N ASN A 336 -34.14 -18.20 9.80
CA ASN A 336 -35.39 -18.77 9.28
C ASN A 336 -36.60 -17.83 9.49
N SER A 337 -36.48 -16.76 10.30
CA SER A 337 -37.50 -15.74 10.47
C SER A 337 -37.54 -14.76 9.33
#